data_58a7de8c086358c6fab7a8fed51756a5
#
_entry.id   58a7de8c086358c6fab7a8fed51756a5
#
_cell.length_a   1.000
_cell.length_b   1.000
_cell.length_c   1.000
_cell.angle_alpha   90.00
_cell.angle_beta   90.00
_cell.angle_gamma   90.00
#
_symmetry.space_group_name_H-M   'P 1'
#
loop_
_entity.id
_entity.type
_entity.pdbx_description
1 polymer ?
#
loop_
_entity_poly.entity_id
_entity_poly.type
_entity_poly.pdbx_seq_one_letter_code
_entity_poly.pdbx_strand_id
1 'polypeptide(L)'
;MTLSSLFSRCVNRDYIRTSHSADYAYDLVGDQLTIYFQDSDGAVDWLRNLDFPAAAYKREGDTLWYAHRGFLKVWSTLIPRLEPMITGRQVKGITVVGYSHGAALAVFCHEYAWHSRPDLRSTLKGFGFGCPRVVWGRLTREQESCWQGFTVIRNREDIVTHLPPAALGYRHVGSLLEIGERGKYSPIDAHRAVNIRRELVLFEAKHPASTSGEHPKK
;
A
#
# COMPACT_ATOMS: atom_id res chain seq x y z
N MET A 1 2.78 17.47 3.66
CA MET A 1 1.58 16.93 2.96
C MET A 1 0.83 16.05 3.94
N THR A 2 -0.49 16.26 4.12
CA THR A 2 -1.32 15.48 5.07
C THR A 2 -1.75 14.14 4.47
N LEU A 3 -2.15 13.16 5.31
CA LEU A 3 -2.65 11.85 4.85
C LEU A 3 -3.95 11.99 4.05
N SER A 4 -4.85 12.89 4.46
CA SER A 4 -6.10 13.17 3.74
C SER A 4 -5.86 13.76 2.35
N SER A 5 -4.87 14.66 2.23
CA SER A 5 -4.44 15.22 0.94
C SER A 5 -3.82 14.12 0.05
N LEU A 6 -2.96 13.29 0.61
CA LEU A 6 -2.31 12.18 -0.10
C LEU A 6 -3.35 11.16 -0.60
N PHE A 7 -4.30 10.78 0.26
CA PHE A 7 -5.41 9.89 -0.10
C PHE A 7 -6.29 10.50 -1.20
N SER A 8 -6.63 11.79 -1.07
CA SER A 8 -7.43 12.48 -2.09
C SER A 8 -6.73 12.50 -3.45
N ARG A 9 -5.40 12.68 -3.48
CA ARG A 9 -4.61 12.59 -4.72
C ARG A 9 -4.58 11.17 -5.27
N CYS A 10 -4.61 10.16 -4.42
CA CYS A 10 -4.69 8.76 -4.85
C CYS A 10 -6.05 8.44 -5.50
N VAL A 11 -7.16 8.88 -4.92
CA VAL A 11 -8.50 8.45 -5.40
C VAL A 11 -9.10 9.34 -6.49
N ASN A 12 -8.58 10.55 -6.71
CA ASN A 12 -9.14 11.54 -7.65
C ASN A 12 -8.16 11.90 -8.77
N ARG A 13 -7.52 10.92 -9.39
CA ARG A 13 -6.59 11.18 -10.49
C ARG A 13 -6.84 10.26 -11.68
N ASP A 14 -6.29 10.63 -12.82
CA ASP A 14 -6.26 9.76 -14.00
C ASP A 14 -5.17 8.71 -13.83
N TYR A 15 -5.50 7.47 -14.15
CA TYR A 15 -4.62 6.32 -14.07
C TYR A 15 -4.22 5.82 -15.47
N ILE A 16 -3.00 5.36 -15.59
CA ILE A 16 -2.53 4.61 -16.75
C ILE A 16 -3.10 3.20 -16.62
N ARG A 17 -4.07 2.89 -17.46
CA ARG A 17 -4.73 1.59 -17.46
C ARG A 17 -3.84 0.51 -18.06
N THR A 18 -3.87 -0.66 -17.46
CA THR A 18 -3.19 -1.84 -17.97
C THR A 18 -4.18 -2.96 -18.22
N SER A 19 -3.78 -3.96 -19.02
CA SER A 19 -4.64 -5.09 -19.40
C SER A 19 -4.99 -6.06 -18.27
N HIS A 20 -4.52 -5.82 -17.03
CA HIS A 20 -4.62 -6.76 -15.91
C HIS A 20 -5.15 -6.12 -14.62
N SER A 21 -6.03 -5.12 -14.73
CA SER A 21 -6.58 -4.39 -13.56
C SER A 21 -5.51 -3.83 -12.62
N ALA A 22 -4.38 -3.44 -13.20
CA ALA A 22 -3.22 -2.93 -12.50
C ALA A 22 -2.99 -1.47 -12.88
N ASP A 23 -3.90 -0.61 -12.46
CA ASP A 23 -3.83 0.80 -12.79
C ASP A 23 -2.84 1.51 -11.88
N TYR A 24 -1.93 2.27 -12.49
CA TYR A 24 -0.95 3.07 -11.78
C TYR A 24 -0.89 4.49 -12.33
N ALA A 25 -0.46 5.41 -11.50
CA ALA A 25 -0.15 6.77 -11.88
C ALA A 25 1.10 7.23 -11.14
N TYR A 26 1.72 8.30 -11.59
CA TYR A 26 2.88 8.85 -10.91
C TYR A 26 2.96 10.36 -11.06
N ASP A 27 3.65 10.98 -10.12
CA ASP A 27 4.12 12.36 -10.19
C ASP A 27 5.64 12.36 -9.98
N LEU A 28 6.35 13.11 -10.82
CA LEU A 28 7.74 13.44 -10.59
C LEU A 28 7.84 14.96 -10.44
N VAL A 29 8.05 15.43 -9.20
CA VAL A 29 8.17 16.85 -8.87
C VAL A 29 9.58 17.09 -8.39
N GLY A 30 10.37 17.77 -9.22
CA GLY A 30 11.82 17.85 -8.99
C GLY A 30 12.44 16.45 -9.05
N ASP A 31 13.03 16.02 -7.94
CA ASP A 31 13.63 14.70 -7.76
C ASP A 31 12.79 13.74 -6.91
N GLN A 32 11.54 14.13 -6.55
CA GLN A 32 10.63 13.35 -5.73
C GLN A 32 9.61 12.61 -6.60
N LEU A 33 9.71 11.28 -6.64
CA LEU A 33 8.80 10.39 -7.33
C LEU A 33 7.69 9.94 -6.36
N THR A 34 6.43 10.12 -6.75
CA THR A 34 5.29 9.52 -6.05
C THR A 34 4.56 8.58 -7.00
N ILE A 35 4.41 7.31 -6.63
CA ILE A 35 3.70 6.29 -7.40
C ILE A 35 2.38 5.98 -6.70
N TYR A 36 1.29 5.93 -7.46
CA TYR A 36 -0.06 5.68 -6.97
C TYR A 36 -0.63 4.42 -7.62
N PHE A 37 -1.36 3.65 -6.83
CA PHE A 37 -2.09 2.47 -7.27
C PHE A 37 -3.54 2.52 -6.82
N GLN A 38 -4.44 2.26 -7.75
CA GLN A 38 -5.87 2.09 -7.49
C GLN A 38 -6.42 1.00 -8.40
N ASP A 39 -7.49 0.36 -7.98
CA ASP A 39 -8.27 -0.54 -8.83
C ASP A 39 -9.40 0.25 -9.50
N SER A 40 -9.60 0.00 -10.81
CA SER A 40 -10.66 0.65 -11.60
C SER A 40 -12.05 0.03 -11.39
N ASP A 41 -12.13 -1.21 -10.92
CA ASP A 41 -13.37 -2.01 -10.96
C ASP A 41 -14.01 -2.29 -9.60
N GLY A 42 -13.97 -1.33 -8.69
CA GLY A 42 -14.72 -1.39 -7.44
C GLY A 42 -14.19 -2.41 -6.42
N ALA A 43 -13.69 -1.90 -5.32
CA ALA A 43 -13.04 -2.62 -4.23
C ALA A 43 -13.82 -3.81 -3.63
N VAL A 44 -15.08 -4.01 -4.00
CA VAL A 44 -15.95 -5.06 -3.43
C VAL A 44 -16.03 -6.29 -4.32
N ASP A 45 -15.83 -6.16 -5.63
CA ASP A 45 -16.04 -7.30 -6.54
C ASP A 45 -14.92 -8.34 -6.48
N TRP A 46 -13.69 -7.93 -6.22
CA TRP A 46 -12.60 -8.89 -5.98
C TRP A 46 -12.76 -9.65 -4.64
N LEU A 47 -13.46 -9.07 -3.65
CA LEU A 47 -13.77 -9.74 -2.39
C LEU A 47 -14.63 -11.01 -2.58
N ARG A 48 -15.46 -11.05 -3.62
CA ARG A 48 -16.33 -12.20 -3.93
C ARG A 48 -15.57 -13.36 -4.57
N ASN A 49 -14.43 -13.09 -5.18
CA ASN A 49 -13.59 -14.04 -5.89
C ASN A 49 -12.28 -14.37 -5.16
N LEU A 50 -12.24 -14.20 -3.84
CA LEU A 50 -11.05 -14.42 -3.02
C LEU A 50 -10.64 -15.89 -2.98
N ASP A 51 -9.77 -16.25 -3.92
CA ASP A 51 -8.91 -17.42 -3.79
C ASP A 51 -7.65 -16.98 -3.02
N PHE A 52 -7.39 -17.60 -1.87
CA PHE A 52 -6.30 -17.22 -0.95
C PHE A 52 -5.01 -18.07 -1.05
N PRO A 53 -4.61 -18.64 -2.19
CA PRO A 53 -3.36 -19.33 -2.22
C PRO A 53 -2.20 -18.35 -2.12
N ALA A 54 -1.19 -18.74 -1.35
CA ALA A 54 0.10 -18.07 -1.33
C ALA A 54 0.98 -18.56 -2.48
N ALA A 55 1.86 -17.68 -2.97
CA ALA A 55 2.88 -18.00 -3.94
C ALA A 55 4.22 -17.37 -3.53
N ALA A 56 5.32 -18.00 -3.93
CA ALA A 56 6.65 -17.47 -3.68
C ALA A 56 6.89 -16.22 -4.54
N TYR A 57 7.19 -15.10 -3.91
CA TYR A 57 7.73 -13.92 -4.57
C TYR A 57 9.24 -14.09 -4.71
N LYS A 58 9.71 -14.08 -5.95
CA LYS A 58 11.10 -14.38 -6.29
C LYS A 58 11.77 -13.20 -6.97
N ARG A 59 13.06 -13.03 -6.71
CA ARG A 59 13.94 -12.12 -7.44
C ARG A 59 15.24 -12.88 -7.76
N GLU A 60 15.68 -12.81 -9.02
CA GLU A 60 16.90 -13.48 -9.50
C GLU A 60 16.96 -15.00 -9.17
N GLY A 61 15.79 -15.64 -9.09
CA GLY A 61 15.67 -17.06 -8.75
C GLY A 61 15.45 -17.36 -7.27
N ASP A 62 15.82 -16.47 -6.37
CA ASP A 62 15.66 -16.64 -4.93
C ASP A 62 14.26 -16.27 -4.45
N THR A 63 13.71 -17.10 -3.53
CA THR A 63 12.46 -16.77 -2.85
C THR A 63 12.72 -15.74 -1.76
N LEU A 64 12.17 -14.53 -1.96
CA LEU A 64 12.28 -13.45 -0.97
C LEU A 64 11.28 -13.66 0.19
N TRP A 65 10.03 -13.92 -0.14
CA TRP A 65 8.94 -14.15 0.81
C TRP A 65 7.73 -14.74 0.08
N TYR A 66 6.66 -15.06 0.79
CA TYR A 66 5.42 -15.58 0.20
C TYR A 66 4.33 -14.52 0.25
N ALA A 67 3.59 -14.41 -0.83
CA ALA A 67 2.55 -13.43 -1.03
C ALA A 67 1.23 -14.04 -1.46
N HIS A 68 0.14 -13.30 -1.31
CA HIS A 68 -1.13 -13.62 -1.97
C HIS A 68 -0.92 -13.70 -3.49
N ARG A 69 -1.20 -14.88 -4.06
CA ARG A 69 -0.92 -15.19 -5.47
C ARG A 69 -1.55 -14.21 -6.46
N GLY A 70 -2.79 -13.79 -6.20
CA GLY A 70 -3.51 -12.86 -7.08
C GLY A 70 -2.81 -11.51 -7.17
N PHE A 71 -2.45 -10.92 -6.01
CA PHE A 71 -1.72 -9.64 -5.99
C PHE A 71 -0.34 -9.75 -6.62
N LEU A 72 0.36 -10.86 -6.35
CA LEU A 72 1.68 -11.11 -6.94
C LEU A 72 1.61 -11.20 -8.48
N LYS A 73 0.60 -11.88 -9.02
CA LYS A 73 0.39 -11.99 -10.46
C LYS A 73 0.22 -10.61 -11.10
N VAL A 74 -0.62 -9.77 -10.49
CA VAL A 74 -0.84 -8.39 -10.97
C VAL A 74 0.45 -7.58 -10.86
N TRP A 75 1.13 -7.60 -9.71
CA TRP A 75 2.39 -6.90 -9.49
C TRP A 75 3.46 -7.25 -10.54
N SER A 76 3.60 -8.53 -10.86
CA SER A 76 4.59 -8.99 -11.84
C SER A 76 4.43 -8.35 -13.22
N THR A 77 3.21 -7.94 -13.58
CA THR A 77 2.95 -7.25 -14.86
C THR A 77 3.36 -5.77 -14.84
N LEU A 78 3.51 -5.18 -13.64
CA LEU A 78 3.86 -3.78 -13.45
C LEU A 78 5.37 -3.54 -13.39
N ILE A 79 6.16 -4.52 -12.95
CA ILE A 79 7.61 -4.37 -12.77
C ILE A 79 8.30 -3.76 -13.99
N PRO A 80 8.12 -4.28 -15.24
CA PRO A 80 8.82 -3.73 -16.40
C PRO A 80 8.48 -2.27 -16.70
N ARG A 81 7.33 -1.80 -16.24
CA ARG A 81 6.87 -0.42 -16.45
C ARG A 81 7.38 0.54 -15.37
N LEU A 82 7.48 0.06 -14.13
CA LEU A 82 7.82 0.88 -12.98
C LEU A 82 9.33 0.91 -12.70
N GLU A 83 10.04 -0.15 -13.03
CA GLU A 83 11.48 -0.27 -12.81
C GLU A 83 12.29 0.90 -13.38
N PRO A 84 12.11 1.33 -14.65
CA PRO A 84 12.87 2.46 -15.19
C PRO A 84 12.62 3.77 -14.44
N MET A 85 11.41 3.93 -13.88
CA MET A 85 11.05 5.11 -13.10
C MET A 85 11.68 5.08 -11.71
N ILE A 86 11.61 3.93 -11.03
CA ILE A 86 12.17 3.73 -9.69
C ILE A 86 13.69 3.84 -9.72
N THR A 87 14.35 3.26 -10.71
CA THR A 87 15.81 3.22 -10.84
C THR A 87 16.41 4.47 -11.49
N GLY A 88 15.59 5.39 -11.95
CA GLY A 88 16.02 6.64 -12.59
C GLY A 88 16.98 7.45 -11.70
N ARG A 89 18.17 7.80 -12.22
CA ARG A 89 19.22 8.52 -11.47
C ARG A 89 18.80 9.90 -10.95
N GLN A 90 17.82 10.52 -11.60
CA GLN A 90 17.26 11.82 -11.18
C GLN A 90 16.40 11.72 -9.92
N VAL A 91 15.89 10.53 -9.58
CA VAL A 91 15.03 10.32 -8.40
C VAL A 91 15.88 10.29 -7.14
N LYS A 92 15.54 11.13 -6.16
CA LYS A 92 16.21 11.23 -4.85
C LYS A 92 15.26 10.94 -3.68
N GLY A 93 13.97 10.76 -3.95
CA GLY A 93 13.00 10.33 -2.95
C GLY A 93 11.84 9.61 -3.62
N ILE A 94 11.33 8.58 -2.94
CA ILE A 94 10.22 7.77 -3.45
C ILE A 94 9.12 7.68 -2.39
N THR A 95 7.89 7.98 -2.81
CA THR A 95 6.68 7.74 -2.02
C THR A 95 5.77 6.81 -2.81
N VAL A 96 5.27 5.76 -2.17
CA VAL A 96 4.35 4.80 -2.79
C VAL A 96 3.01 4.87 -2.06
N VAL A 97 1.94 5.00 -2.81
CA VAL A 97 0.59 5.19 -2.27
C VAL A 97 -0.37 4.23 -2.94
N GLY A 98 -1.22 3.59 -2.16
CA GLY A 98 -2.27 2.74 -2.72
C GLY A 98 -3.55 2.75 -1.91
N TYR A 99 -4.67 2.48 -2.59
CA TYR A 99 -5.98 2.30 -1.96
C TYR A 99 -6.55 0.93 -2.32
N SER A 100 -7.11 0.21 -1.33
CA SER A 100 -7.77 -1.09 -1.52
C SER A 100 -6.82 -2.12 -2.16
N HIS A 101 -7.20 -2.74 -3.28
CA HIS A 101 -6.34 -3.59 -4.09
C HIS A 101 -5.03 -2.88 -4.48
N GLY A 102 -5.09 -1.59 -4.84
CA GLY A 102 -3.90 -0.79 -5.13
C GLY A 102 -2.96 -0.66 -3.93
N ALA A 103 -3.47 -0.73 -2.69
CA ALA A 103 -2.63 -0.74 -1.49
C ALA A 103 -1.82 -2.04 -1.39
N ALA A 104 -2.34 -3.18 -1.85
CA ALA A 104 -1.56 -4.41 -1.96
C ALA A 104 -0.40 -4.26 -2.95
N LEU A 105 -0.64 -3.60 -4.10
CA LEU A 105 0.41 -3.30 -5.08
C LEU A 105 1.46 -2.33 -4.52
N ALA A 106 1.03 -1.37 -3.69
CA ALA A 106 1.94 -0.46 -3.00
C ALA A 106 2.89 -1.19 -2.03
N VAL A 107 2.44 -2.27 -1.37
CA VAL A 107 3.31 -3.12 -0.52
C VAL A 107 4.46 -3.72 -1.34
N PHE A 108 4.18 -4.27 -2.51
CA PHE A 108 5.19 -4.82 -3.41
C PHE A 108 6.11 -3.74 -3.98
N CYS A 109 5.53 -2.62 -4.43
CA CYS A 109 6.31 -1.52 -5.01
C CYS A 109 7.29 -0.92 -4.00
N HIS A 110 6.88 -0.78 -2.74
CA HIS A 110 7.73 -0.29 -1.67
C HIS A 110 8.92 -1.23 -1.43
N GLU A 111 8.67 -2.53 -1.31
CA GLU A 111 9.72 -3.53 -1.16
C GLU A 111 10.67 -3.54 -2.36
N TYR A 112 10.11 -3.49 -3.58
CA TYR A 112 10.90 -3.42 -4.79
C TYR A 112 11.81 -2.19 -4.83
N ALA A 113 11.28 -1.02 -4.48
CA ALA A 113 12.06 0.22 -4.40
C ALA A 113 13.14 0.14 -3.31
N TRP A 114 12.84 -0.45 -2.16
CA TRP A 114 13.80 -0.64 -1.07
C TRP A 114 15.03 -1.47 -1.48
N HIS A 115 14.83 -2.51 -2.29
CA HIS A 115 15.91 -3.33 -2.82
C HIS A 115 16.63 -2.67 -3.99
N SER A 116 15.88 -2.07 -4.92
CA SER A 116 16.44 -1.48 -6.16
C SER A 116 17.17 -0.16 -5.90
N ARG A 117 16.85 0.54 -4.77
CA ARG A 117 17.42 1.85 -4.42
C ARG A 117 17.90 1.88 -2.97
N PRO A 118 19.02 1.16 -2.66
CA PRO A 118 19.58 1.15 -1.31
C PRO A 118 19.94 2.55 -0.79
N ASP A 119 20.28 3.45 -1.69
CA ASP A 119 20.60 4.86 -1.43
C ASP A 119 19.38 5.67 -0.92
N LEU A 120 18.15 5.22 -1.18
CA LEU A 120 16.91 5.91 -0.80
C LEU A 120 16.16 5.26 0.36
N ARG A 121 16.66 4.20 0.97
CA ARG A 121 15.97 3.45 2.03
C ARG A 121 15.50 4.31 3.19
N SER A 122 16.31 5.29 3.60
CA SER A 122 15.99 6.20 4.72
C SER A 122 14.88 7.20 4.42
N THR A 123 14.62 7.48 3.14
CA THR A 123 13.62 8.46 2.68
C THR A 123 12.41 7.81 2.01
N LEU A 124 12.48 6.50 1.76
CA LEU A 124 11.41 5.74 1.13
C LEU A 124 10.18 5.70 2.05
N LYS A 125 9.03 6.12 1.53
CA LYS A 125 7.75 6.14 2.25
C LYS A 125 6.69 5.35 1.49
N GLY A 126 5.83 4.67 2.24
CA GLY A 126 4.69 3.96 1.67
C GLY A 126 3.43 4.14 2.51
N PHE A 127 2.28 4.23 1.83
CA PHE A 127 0.98 4.41 2.45
C PHE A 127 -0.05 3.50 1.77
N GLY A 128 -0.61 2.57 2.54
CA GLY A 128 -1.66 1.67 2.08
C GLY A 128 -2.98 1.94 2.79
N PHE A 129 -3.90 2.64 2.13
CA PHE A 129 -5.22 2.96 2.65
C PHE A 129 -6.19 1.80 2.40
N GLY A 130 -6.82 1.29 3.46
CA GLY A 130 -7.69 0.12 3.35
C GLY A 130 -6.95 -1.11 2.78
N CYS A 131 -5.69 -1.29 3.15
CA CYS A 131 -4.80 -2.30 2.59
C CYS A 131 -5.20 -3.71 3.05
N PRO A 132 -5.40 -4.69 2.15
CA PRO A 132 -5.53 -6.09 2.53
C PRO A 132 -4.21 -6.66 3.06
N ARG A 133 -4.26 -7.84 3.68
CA ARG A 133 -3.04 -8.57 4.05
C ARG A 133 -2.41 -9.21 2.82
N VAL A 134 -1.16 -8.89 2.57
CA VAL A 134 -0.43 -9.30 1.34
C VAL A 134 0.52 -10.45 1.60
N VAL A 135 1.23 -10.40 2.74
CA VAL A 135 2.30 -11.35 3.08
C VAL A 135 1.73 -12.59 3.76
N TRP A 136 2.21 -13.76 3.35
CA TRP A 136 1.89 -15.03 3.96
C TRP A 136 3.10 -15.61 4.71
N GLY A 137 2.84 -16.20 5.87
CA GLY A 137 3.86 -16.85 6.66
C GLY A 137 4.67 -15.88 7.54
N ARG A 138 5.80 -16.35 8.05
CA ARG A 138 6.71 -15.57 8.89
C ARG A 138 7.75 -14.87 8.03
N LEU A 139 8.12 -13.66 8.42
CA LEU A 139 9.24 -12.92 7.86
C LEU A 139 10.41 -12.93 8.84
N THR A 140 11.61 -12.87 8.31
CA THR A 140 12.81 -12.57 9.09
C THR A 140 12.84 -11.07 9.42
N ARG A 141 13.65 -10.65 10.39
CA ARG A 141 13.83 -9.23 10.71
C ARG A 141 14.35 -8.42 9.51
N GLU A 142 15.22 -9.02 8.71
CA GLU A 142 15.75 -8.41 7.50
C GLU A 142 14.62 -8.16 6.48
N GLN A 143 13.77 -9.16 6.24
CA GLN A 143 12.61 -9.01 5.36
C GLN A 143 11.63 -7.95 5.90
N GLU A 144 11.35 -7.92 7.20
CA GLU A 144 10.47 -6.90 7.80
C GLU A 144 11.04 -5.49 7.65
N SER A 145 12.37 -5.33 7.64
CA SER A 145 13.03 -4.03 7.49
C SER A 145 12.69 -3.33 6.18
N CYS A 146 12.33 -4.09 5.13
CA CYS A 146 11.92 -3.53 3.83
C CYS A 146 10.70 -2.61 3.93
N TRP A 147 9.88 -2.76 4.98
CA TRP A 147 8.65 -1.97 5.15
C TRP A 147 8.67 -1.05 6.37
N GLN A 148 9.83 -0.72 6.93
CA GLN A 148 9.92 0.22 8.06
C GLN A 148 9.33 1.60 7.75
N GLY A 149 9.41 2.04 6.48
CA GLY A 149 8.80 3.27 5.98
C GLY A 149 7.38 3.12 5.47
N PHE A 150 6.74 1.96 5.63
CA PHE A 150 5.38 1.69 5.13
C PHE A 150 4.34 1.78 6.25
N THR A 151 3.24 2.49 5.99
CA THR A 151 2.12 2.61 6.93
C THR A 151 0.84 2.08 6.29
N VAL A 152 0.23 1.10 6.94
CA VAL A 152 -1.13 0.64 6.63
C VAL A 152 -2.12 1.50 7.39
N ILE A 153 -3.04 2.16 6.67
CA ILE A 153 -4.11 2.96 7.25
C ILE A 153 -5.42 2.17 7.20
N ARG A 154 -6.00 1.91 8.36
CA ARG A 154 -7.22 1.14 8.53
C ARG A 154 -8.33 1.98 9.16
N ASN A 155 -9.46 2.07 8.50
CA ASN A 155 -10.67 2.64 9.08
C ASN A 155 -11.41 1.53 9.87
N ARG A 156 -11.03 1.36 11.14
CA ARG A 156 -11.57 0.40 12.13
C ARG A 156 -12.10 -0.93 11.56
N GLU A 157 -13.43 -1.01 11.30
CA GLU A 157 -14.13 -2.22 10.86
C GLU A 157 -13.96 -2.51 9.36
N ASP A 158 -13.12 -1.78 8.64
CA ASP A 158 -12.86 -1.99 7.22
C ASP A 158 -12.54 -3.47 6.91
N ILE A 159 -13.51 -4.16 6.29
CA ILE A 159 -13.42 -5.61 6.03
C ILE A 159 -12.21 -5.98 5.17
N VAL A 160 -11.84 -5.13 4.22
CA VAL A 160 -10.72 -5.39 3.29
C VAL A 160 -9.42 -5.56 4.06
N THR A 161 -9.22 -4.77 5.11
CA THR A 161 -8.00 -4.86 5.93
C THR A 161 -7.93 -6.13 6.79
N HIS A 162 -9.03 -6.85 6.91
CA HIS A 162 -9.08 -8.13 7.60
C HIS A 162 -8.90 -9.34 6.66
N LEU A 163 -8.80 -9.11 5.36
CA LEU A 163 -8.67 -10.13 4.34
C LEU A 163 -7.29 -10.10 3.67
N PRO A 164 -6.76 -11.27 3.29
CA PRO A 164 -7.14 -12.59 3.75
C PRO A 164 -7.08 -12.76 5.27
N PRO A 165 -7.84 -13.70 5.87
CA PRO A 165 -7.85 -13.90 7.31
C PRO A 165 -6.45 -14.20 7.89
N ALA A 166 -6.13 -13.59 9.03
CA ALA A 166 -4.86 -13.85 9.73
C ALA A 166 -4.72 -15.33 10.16
N ALA A 167 -5.86 -15.99 10.45
CA ALA A 167 -5.88 -17.41 10.78
C ALA A 167 -5.34 -18.31 9.65
N LEU A 168 -5.36 -17.84 8.40
CA LEU A 168 -4.75 -18.50 7.25
C LEU A 168 -3.27 -18.17 7.08
N GLY A 169 -2.64 -17.49 8.03
CA GLY A 169 -1.22 -17.15 8.01
C GLY A 169 -0.90 -15.81 7.32
N TYR A 170 -1.91 -15.05 6.89
CA TYR A 170 -1.70 -13.75 6.26
C TYR A 170 -1.49 -12.62 7.28
N ARG A 171 -0.64 -11.65 6.92
CA ARG A 171 -0.29 -10.52 7.79
C ARG A 171 -0.12 -9.22 7.03
N HIS A 172 -0.24 -8.13 7.76
CA HIS A 172 0.23 -6.82 7.33
C HIS A 172 1.74 -6.68 7.55
N VAL A 173 2.32 -5.70 6.86
CA VAL A 173 3.72 -5.26 7.00
C VAL A 173 3.77 -3.80 7.37
N GLY A 174 4.92 -3.35 7.87
CA GLY A 174 5.10 -1.97 8.31
C GLY A 174 4.34 -1.62 9.58
N SER A 175 3.98 -0.36 9.74
CA SER A 175 3.18 0.14 10.85
C SER A 175 1.69 0.16 10.53
N LEU A 176 0.84 -0.03 11.54
CA LEU A 176 -0.61 0.07 11.42
C LEU A 176 -1.10 1.36 12.09
N LEU A 177 -1.77 2.20 11.31
CA LEU A 177 -2.48 3.37 11.81
C LEU A 177 -3.99 3.13 11.73
N GLU A 178 -4.67 3.14 12.87
CA GLU A 178 -6.13 3.06 12.92
C GLU A 178 -6.75 4.46 12.96
N ILE A 179 -7.75 4.67 12.11
CA ILE A 179 -8.58 5.88 12.06
C ILE A 179 -10.05 5.50 12.29
N GLY A 180 -10.89 6.48 12.55
CA GLY A 180 -12.32 6.30 12.78
C GLY A 180 -12.67 5.78 14.17
N GLU A 181 -13.96 5.59 14.41
CA GLU A 181 -14.55 5.15 15.68
C GLU A 181 -15.26 3.80 15.48
N ARG A 182 -15.22 2.94 16.50
CA ARG A 182 -15.91 1.63 16.45
C ARG A 182 -17.41 1.80 16.29
N GLY A 183 -18.01 0.92 15.47
CA GLY A 183 -19.46 0.86 15.27
C GLY A 183 -20.03 2.00 14.44
N LYS A 184 -19.19 2.90 13.92
CA LYS A 184 -19.64 4.04 13.13
C LYS A 184 -20.10 3.66 11.74
N TYR A 185 -19.49 2.64 11.14
CA TYR A 185 -19.77 2.17 9.79
C TYR A 185 -20.02 0.66 9.77
N SER A 186 -20.77 0.20 8.77
CA SER A 186 -20.72 -1.23 8.42
C SER A 186 -19.31 -1.59 7.91
N PRO A 187 -18.88 -2.88 7.96
CA PRO A 187 -17.57 -3.28 7.47
C PRO A 187 -17.28 -2.90 6.01
N ILE A 188 -18.30 -2.90 5.15
CA ILE A 188 -18.17 -2.47 3.75
C ILE A 188 -18.11 -0.95 3.64
N ASP A 189 -18.97 -0.24 4.39
CA ASP A 189 -18.97 1.23 4.36
C ASP A 189 -17.70 1.82 4.95
N ALA A 190 -17.09 1.17 5.94
CA ALA A 190 -15.81 1.57 6.49
C ALA A 190 -14.70 1.60 5.42
N HIS A 191 -14.78 0.73 4.41
CA HIS A 191 -13.84 0.68 3.29
C HIS A 191 -14.04 1.77 2.24
N ARG A 192 -15.24 2.37 2.14
CA ARG A 192 -15.53 3.36 1.09
C ARG A 192 -14.61 4.58 1.18
N ALA A 193 -14.09 5.03 0.03
CA ALA A 193 -13.17 6.14 -0.06
C ALA A 193 -13.69 7.42 0.63
N VAL A 194 -15.00 7.72 0.49
CA VAL A 194 -15.63 8.89 1.13
C VAL A 194 -15.53 8.82 2.65
N ASN A 195 -15.66 7.64 3.25
CA ASN A 195 -15.62 7.44 4.70
C ASN A 195 -14.17 7.43 5.21
N ILE A 196 -13.25 6.77 4.51
CA ILE A 196 -11.80 6.85 4.82
C ILE A 196 -11.35 8.31 4.78
N ARG A 197 -11.70 9.06 3.74
CA ARG A 197 -11.34 10.48 3.63
C ARG A 197 -11.88 11.31 4.81
N ARG A 198 -13.15 11.10 5.18
CA ARG A 198 -13.78 11.78 6.33
C ARG A 198 -13.01 11.50 7.62
N GLU A 199 -12.70 10.22 7.89
CA GLU A 199 -12.00 9.84 9.12
C GLU A 199 -10.55 10.32 9.13
N LEU A 200 -9.87 10.40 7.99
CA LEU A 200 -8.55 11.01 7.89
C LEU A 200 -8.57 12.50 8.29
N VAL A 201 -9.52 13.28 7.78
CA VAL A 201 -9.66 14.70 8.13
C VAL A 201 -9.93 14.86 9.63
N LEU A 202 -10.81 14.03 10.21
CA LEU A 202 -11.09 14.06 11.65
C LEU A 202 -9.89 13.64 12.49
N PHE A 203 -9.15 12.63 12.04
CA PHE A 203 -7.92 12.19 12.69
C PHE A 203 -6.86 13.29 12.70
N GLU A 204 -6.61 13.95 11.57
CA GLU A 204 -5.65 15.04 11.44
C GLU A 204 -6.03 16.26 12.30
N ALA A 205 -7.32 16.57 12.39
CA ALA A 205 -7.80 17.64 13.26
C ALA A 205 -7.55 17.36 14.76
N LYS A 206 -7.64 16.08 15.16
CA LYS A 206 -7.36 15.66 16.57
C LYS A 206 -5.85 15.52 16.86
N HIS A 207 -5.00 15.34 15.83
CA HIS A 207 -3.56 15.07 15.96
C HIS A 207 -2.72 15.99 15.04
N PRO A 208 -2.72 17.29 15.26
CA PRO A 208 -2.09 18.24 14.32
C PRO A 208 -0.57 18.05 14.15
N ALA A 209 0.12 17.45 15.13
CA ALA A 209 1.57 17.16 15.07
C ALA A 209 1.92 15.87 14.32
N SER A 210 0.96 14.99 14.06
CA SER A 210 1.19 13.70 13.39
C SER A 210 1.25 13.80 11.86
N THR A 211 1.09 15.00 11.31
CA THR A 211 1.00 15.23 9.86
C THR A 211 2.37 15.33 9.18
N SER A 212 3.47 15.39 9.94
CA SER A 212 4.82 15.58 9.42
C SER A 212 5.66 14.29 9.28
N GLY A 213 5.07 13.11 9.44
CA GLY A 213 5.74 11.83 9.17
C GLY A 213 6.83 11.43 10.17
N GLU A 214 6.89 12.08 11.33
CA GLU A 214 7.75 11.65 12.42
C GLU A 214 6.97 10.72 13.36
N HIS A 215 7.42 9.45 13.44
CA HIS A 215 6.89 8.50 14.40
C HIS A 215 7.24 8.93 15.82
N PRO A 216 6.31 8.87 16.79
CA PRO A 216 6.68 8.96 18.20
C PRO A 216 7.59 7.77 18.54
N LYS A 217 8.82 8.07 18.93
CA LYS A 217 9.73 7.09 19.53
C LYS A 217 9.06 6.54 20.80
N LYS A 218 8.78 5.26 20.81
CA LYS A 218 8.60 4.50 22.06
C LYS A 218 9.91 3.86 22.44
#